data_50ec2fe4bc47dbbbaa98de055313b5fb
#
_entry.id   50ec2fe4bc47dbbbaa98de055313b5fb
#
_cell.length_a   1.000
_cell.length_b   1.000
_cell.length_c   1.000
_cell.angle_alpha   90.00
_cell.angle_beta   90.00
_cell.angle_gamma   90.00
#
_symmetry.space_group_name_H-M   'P 1'
#
loop_
_entity.id
_entity.type
_entity.pdbx_description
1 polymer ?
#
loop_
_entity_poly.entity_id
_entity_poly.type
_entity_poly.pdbx_seq_one_letter_code
_entity_poly.pdbx_strand_id
1 'polypeptide(L)'
;VVRRVEGDIEENREQILNAFRSAGFSLRSDEDGVMTFRADNFGQKLMLLGEDEIKVSQYGQWIVLDGIRRGVARVQYRLDSYIHMTRND
;
A
#
# COMPACT_ATOMS: atom_id res chain seq x y z
N VAL A 1 6.26 -0.01 -10.61
CA VAL A 1 5.54 1.23 -10.93
C VAL A 1 5.35 2.07 -9.69
N VAL A 2 5.07 3.33 -9.90
CA VAL A 2 4.81 4.30 -8.84
C VAL A 2 3.42 4.88 -9.07
N ARG A 3 2.59 4.85 -8.02
CA ARG A 3 1.25 5.42 -8.06
C ARG A 3 1.04 6.31 -6.85
N ARG A 4 0.10 7.22 -6.96
CA ARG A 4 -0.17 8.18 -5.88
C ARG A 4 -1.64 8.17 -5.51
N VAL A 5 -1.90 8.36 -4.21
CA VAL A 5 -3.25 8.55 -3.69
C VAL A 5 -3.20 9.77 -2.81
N GLU A 6 -4.12 10.70 -3.01
CA GLU A 6 -4.16 11.91 -2.19
C GLU A 6 -4.54 11.56 -0.76
N GLY A 7 -3.73 12.02 0.18
CA GLY A 7 -4.00 11.78 1.59
C GLY A 7 -2.73 11.86 2.41
N ASP A 8 -2.91 11.65 3.71
CA ASP A 8 -1.82 11.69 4.69
C ASP A 8 -1.67 10.30 5.29
N ILE A 9 -0.44 9.80 5.35
CA ILE A 9 -0.17 8.44 5.85
C ILE A 9 -0.64 8.29 7.29
N GLU A 10 -0.36 9.28 8.14
CA GLU A 10 -0.73 9.16 9.55
C GLU A 10 -2.23 9.20 9.77
N GLU A 11 -2.91 10.09 9.07
CA GLU A 11 -4.37 10.17 9.17
C GLU A 11 -5.06 8.94 8.61
N ASN A 12 -4.49 8.35 7.58
CA ASN A 12 -5.11 7.24 6.87
C ASN A 12 -4.41 5.92 7.11
N ARG A 13 -3.69 5.81 8.23
CA ARG A 13 -2.91 4.61 8.52
C ARG A 13 -3.78 3.34 8.53
N GLU A 14 -4.95 3.41 9.14
CA GLU A 14 -5.84 2.25 9.18
C GLU A 14 -6.32 1.86 7.78
N GLN A 15 -6.68 2.86 6.97
CA GLN A 15 -7.10 2.59 5.61
C GLN A 15 -5.98 1.95 4.81
N ILE A 16 -4.75 2.41 5.00
CA ILE A 16 -3.59 1.84 4.32
C ILE A 16 -3.41 0.38 4.73
N LEU A 17 -3.41 0.11 6.03
CA LEU A 17 -3.23 -1.24 6.53
C LEU A 17 -4.33 -2.18 6.02
N ASN A 18 -5.58 -1.70 6.02
CA ASN A 18 -6.71 -2.50 5.56
C ASN A 18 -6.64 -2.75 4.06
N ALA A 19 -6.23 -1.75 3.29
CA ALA A 19 -6.11 -1.90 1.85
C ALA A 19 -5.07 -2.96 1.49
N PHE A 20 -3.91 -2.91 2.15
CA PHE A 20 -2.86 -3.90 1.91
C PHE A 20 -3.29 -5.28 2.37
N ARG A 21 -3.89 -5.38 3.56
CA ARG A 21 -4.34 -6.66 4.08
C ARG A 21 -5.34 -7.32 3.14
N SER A 22 -6.32 -6.57 2.67
CA SER A 22 -7.33 -7.12 1.77
C SER A 22 -6.76 -7.47 0.41
N ALA A 23 -5.63 -6.92 0.06
CA ALA A 23 -4.94 -7.25 -1.19
C ALA A 23 -3.92 -8.38 -1.01
N GLY A 24 -3.77 -8.89 0.21
CA GLY A 24 -2.87 -10.02 0.47
C GLY A 24 -1.46 -9.62 0.87
N PHE A 25 -1.29 -8.45 1.47
CA PHE A 25 0.01 -7.96 1.90
C PHE A 25 0.03 -7.68 3.39
N SER A 26 1.19 -7.81 4.00
CA SER A 26 1.41 -7.51 5.41
C SER A 26 2.53 -6.48 5.58
N LEU A 27 2.40 -5.65 6.62
CA LEU A 27 3.43 -4.68 6.97
C LEU A 27 4.66 -5.40 7.51
N ARG A 28 5.82 -5.10 6.96
CA ARG A 28 7.09 -5.69 7.39
C ARG A 28 7.96 -4.72 8.16
N SER A 29 7.92 -3.45 7.78
CA SER A 29 8.68 -2.44 8.50
C SER A 29 8.04 -1.08 8.31
N ASP A 30 8.32 -0.20 9.25
CA ASP A 30 7.81 1.17 9.24
C ASP A 30 8.92 2.03 9.83
N GLU A 31 9.86 2.41 8.99
CA GLU A 31 11.07 3.13 9.41
C GLU A 31 11.36 4.29 8.48
N ASP A 32 11.83 5.38 9.09
CA ASP A 32 12.28 6.55 8.33
C ASP A 32 11.22 7.09 7.38
N GLY A 33 9.96 7.02 7.79
CA GLY A 33 8.86 7.53 6.99
C GLY A 33 8.45 6.63 5.83
N VAL A 34 8.96 5.40 5.79
CA VAL A 34 8.63 4.44 4.75
C VAL A 34 8.04 3.18 5.36
N MET A 35 6.84 2.83 4.90
CA MET A 35 6.19 1.58 5.27
C MET A 35 6.46 0.56 4.18
N THR A 36 6.96 -0.61 4.54
CA THR A 36 7.26 -1.66 3.57
C THR A 36 6.31 -2.82 3.79
N PHE A 37 5.62 -3.21 2.72
CA PHE A 37 4.67 -4.32 2.74
C PHE A 37 5.15 -5.43 1.82
N ARG A 38 4.85 -6.67 2.19
CA ARG A 38 5.20 -7.83 1.38
C ARG A 38 4.01 -8.77 1.27
N ALA A 39 3.96 -9.51 0.18
CA ALA A 39 2.87 -10.45 -0.07
C ALA A 39 2.87 -11.58 0.97
N ASP A 40 1.68 -11.93 1.44
CA ASP A 40 1.49 -13.00 2.41
C ASP A 40 1.53 -14.37 1.77
N ASN A 41 1.10 -14.47 0.53
CA ASN A 41 0.95 -15.75 -0.14
C ASN A 41 2.32 -16.31 -0.51
N PHE A 42 2.65 -17.44 0.09
CA PHE A 42 3.93 -18.08 -0.10
C PHE A 42 4.17 -18.49 -1.56
N GLY A 43 3.14 -18.96 -2.22
CA GLY A 43 3.27 -19.33 -3.63
C GLY A 43 3.59 -18.15 -4.50
N GLN A 44 3.01 -16.99 -4.19
CA GLN A 44 3.31 -15.78 -4.92
C GLN A 44 4.75 -15.34 -4.72
N LYS A 45 5.27 -15.51 -3.52
CA LYS A 45 6.65 -15.16 -3.24
C LYS A 45 7.62 -15.93 -4.09
N LEU A 46 7.35 -17.21 -4.29
CA LEU A 46 8.20 -18.03 -5.12
C LEU A 46 8.22 -17.54 -6.55
N MET A 47 7.07 -17.10 -7.04
CA MET A 47 6.97 -16.64 -8.42
C MET A 47 7.57 -15.26 -8.62
N LEU A 48 7.54 -14.44 -7.58
CA LEU A 48 7.98 -13.05 -7.70
C LEU A 48 9.46 -12.87 -7.41
N LEU A 49 10.10 -13.85 -6.82
CA LEU A 49 11.53 -13.81 -6.54
C LEU A 49 11.95 -12.55 -5.80
N GLY A 50 11.14 -12.13 -4.82
CA GLY A 50 11.45 -10.96 -4.04
C GLY A 50 10.86 -9.67 -4.54
N GLU A 51 10.13 -9.69 -5.65
CA GLU A 51 9.48 -8.50 -6.18
C GLU A 51 8.07 -8.31 -5.62
N ASP A 52 7.82 -8.92 -4.49
CA ASP A 52 6.52 -8.85 -3.82
C ASP A 52 6.44 -7.68 -2.84
N GLU A 53 7.41 -6.79 -2.86
CA GLU A 53 7.50 -5.70 -1.91
C GLU A 53 6.89 -4.41 -2.48
N ILE A 54 6.10 -3.72 -1.65
CA ILE A 54 5.57 -2.41 -1.99
C ILE A 54 5.94 -1.45 -0.88
N LYS A 55 6.51 -0.31 -1.26
CA LYS A 55 6.90 0.71 -0.30
C LYS A 55 5.92 1.87 -0.36
N VAL A 56 5.58 2.40 0.81
CA VAL A 56 4.64 3.50 0.96
C VAL A 56 5.34 4.65 1.65
N SER A 57 5.27 5.82 1.06
CA SER A 57 5.89 7.02 1.64
C SER A 57 4.99 8.23 1.39
N GLN A 58 5.30 9.31 2.11
CA GLN A 58 4.55 10.56 1.96
C GLN A 58 5.35 11.52 1.10
N TYR A 59 4.68 12.11 0.12
CA TYR A 59 5.27 13.16 -0.70
C TYR A 59 4.28 14.30 -0.81
N GLY A 60 4.49 15.34 -0.01
CA GLY A 60 3.53 16.44 0.05
C GLY A 60 2.18 15.93 0.52
N GLN A 61 1.16 16.12 -0.29
CA GLN A 61 -0.20 15.68 0.03
C GLN A 61 -0.52 14.30 -0.55
N TRP A 62 0.50 13.60 -1.05
CA TRP A 62 0.31 12.33 -1.73
C TRP A 62 0.89 11.18 -0.94
N ILE A 63 0.12 10.10 -0.86
CA ILE A 63 0.61 8.80 -0.41
C ILE A 63 1.16 8.12 -1.66
N VAL A 64 2.45 7.81 -1.65
CA VAL A 64 3.13 7.24 -2.81
C VAL A 64 3.32 5.75 -2.61
N LEU A 65 2.86 4.97 -3.58
CA LEU A 65 2.97 3.52 -3.60
C LEU A 65 3.96 3.13 -4.69
N ASP A 66 5.02 2.41 -4.30
CA ASP A 66 6.07 2.02 -5.22
C ASP A 66 6.31 0.52 -5.14
N GLY A 67 6.08 -0.19 -6.21
CA GLY A 67 6.26 -1.63 -6.23
C GLY A 67 5.79 -2.26 -7.51
N ILE A 68 5.51 -3.56 -7.43
CA ILE A 68 5.05 -4.32 -8.59
C ILE A 68 3.69 -3.80 -9.06
N ARG A 69 3.56 -3.64 -10.37
CA ARG A 69 2.41 -3.00 -10.97
C ARG A 69 1.07 -3.59 -10.54
N ARG A 70 0.97 -4.90 -10.59
CA ARG A 70 -0.29 -5.58 -10.26
C ARG A 70 -0.69 -5.34 -8.82
N GLY A 71 0.27 -5.43 -7.91
CA GLY A 71 0.01 -5.20 -6.48
C GLY A 71 -0.32 -3.75 -6.19
N VAL A 72 0.47 -2.83 -6.76
CA VAL A 72 0.25 -1.40 -6.55
C VAL A 72 -1.12 -0.97 -7.07
N ALA A 73 -1.50 -1.44 -8.24
CA ALA A 73 -2.80 -1.07 -8.82
C ALA A 73 -3.96 -1.54 -7.95
N ARG A 74 -3.85 -2.77 -7.42
CA ARG A 74 -4.90 -3.31 -6.56
C ARG A 74 -5.01 -2.53 -5.26
N VAL A 75 -3.88 -2.25 -4.63
CA VAL A 75 -3.88 -1.50 -3.37
C VAL A 75 -4.36 -0.07 -3.60
N GLN A 76 -3.91 0.57 -4.68
CA GLN A 76 -4.33 1.92 -4.99
C GLN A 76 -5.85 2.03 -5.09
N TYR A 77 -6.47 1.11 -5.80
CA TYR A 77 -7.92 1.11 -5.96
C TYR A 77 -8.62 0.98 -4.61
N ARG A 78 -8.17 0.04 -3.79
CA ARG A 78 -8.79 -0.19 -2.49
C ARG A 78 -8.57 0.97 -1.52
N LEU A 79 -7.35 1.49 -1.50
CA LEU A 79 -7.02 2.60 -0.61
C LEU A 79 -7.81 3.84 -0.96
N ASP A 80 -7.88 4.16 -2.24
CA ASP A 80 -8.64 5.31 -2.70
C ASP A 80 -10.11 5.18 -2.31
N SER A 81 -10.67 3.99 -2.48
CA SER A 81 -12.04 3.71 -2.10
C SER A 81 -12.27 3.88 -0.60
N TYR A 82 -11.36 3.35 0.22
CA TYR A 82 -11.49 3.44 1.67
C TYR A 82 -11.40 4.89 2.16
N ILE A 83 -10.49 5.65 1.59
CA ILE A 83 -10.35 7.06 1.96
C ILE A 83 -11.59 7.85 1.56
N HIS A 84 -12.11 7.58 0.37
CA HIS A 84 -13.35 8.22 -0.10
C HIS A 84 -14.53 7.92 0.83
N MET A 85 -14.66 6.67 1.23
CA MET A 85 -15.75 6.28 2.13
C MET A 85 -15.66 7.02 3.46
N THR A 86 -14.45 7.20 3.96
CA THR A 86 -14.25 7.91 5.23
C THR A 86 -14.61 9.38 5.10
N ARG A 87 -14.29 9.99 3.96
CA ARG A 87 -14.53 11.42 3.74
C ARG A 87 -16.00 11.76 3.54
N ASN A 88 -16.77 10.80 3.07
CA ASN A 88 -18.17 11.03 2.75
C ASN A 88 -19.12 10.88 3.93
N ASP A 89 -18.60 10.73 5.11
CA ASP A 89 -19.40 10.63 6.32
C ASP A 89 -19.97 11.96 6.80
#